data_5bcef12986aeb939d2a3ea0e4b6cf940
#
_entry.id   5bcef12986aeb939d2a3ea0e4b6cf940
#
_cell.length_a   1.000
_cell.length_b   1.000
_cell.length_c   1.000
_cell.angle_alpha   90.00
_cell.angle_beta   90.00
_cell.angle_gamma   90.00
#
_symmetry.space_group_name_H-M   'P 1'
#
loop_
_entity.id
_entity.type
_entity.pdbx_description
1 polymer ?
#
loop_
_entity_poly.entity_id
_entity_poly.type
_entity_poly.pdbx_seq_one_letter_code
_entity_poly.pdbx_strand_id
1 'polypeptide(L)'
;MFYSKNLNKFKKIKHCFFSRKNGFSKGLYKSLNCGIGSKDGKKNILKNINYISKKMFVKKNKLILMKQTHSSKVIEIKKNNYNRKINSDAIITKVKGLALGVLTADCVPIIIYDFKNEIVGCIHAGWKGAFSGIIKNTVNKIKKLNSNNQIFASIGPCIGHKSYEVDLNFYKKFLNKSRKNKKYFSHKNKNKKLFNLRKFVADKLIELKVKVDHVNYDTFREKTNFFSYRRSCKLKQNDYGRCISIVRLI
;
A
#
# COMPACT_ATOMS: atom_id res chain seq x y z
N MET A 1 -13.19 -7.21 -3.60
CA MET A 1 -12.66 -7.00 -2.25
C MET A 1 -11.84 -8.20 -1.87
N PHE A 2 -10.66 -7.99 -1.28
CA PHE A 2 -9.73 -9.04 -0.87
C PHE A 2 -9.31 -8.82 0.58
N TYR A 3 -9.08 -9.91 1.30
CA TYR A 3 -8.79 -9.88 2.73
C TYR A 3 -7.54 -10.71 3.04
N SER A 4 -6.79 -10.28 4.04
CA SER A 4 -5.70 -11.05 4.63
C SER A 4 -6.25 -12.19 5.47
N LYS A 5 -5.73 -13.40 5.29
CA LYS A 5 -6.10 -14.55 6.13
C LYS A 5 -5.69 -14.32 7.59
N ASN A 6 -4.49 -13.75 7.80
CA ASN A 6 -3.99 -13.52 9.16
C ASN A 6 -4.68 -12.36 9.87
N LEU A 7 -4.89 -11.24 9.18
CA LEU A 7 -5.56 -10.09 9.80
C LEU A 7 -7.05 -10.32 10.04
N ASN A 8 -7.69 -11.21 9.25
CA ASN A 8 -9.12 -11.51 9.39
C ASN A 8 -9.46 -12.27 10.69
N LYS A 9 -8.46 -12.84 11.37
CA LYS A 9 -8.61 -13.50 12.67
C LYS A 9 -8.86 -12.51 13.82
N PHE A 10 -8.54 -11.24 13.64
CA PHE A 10 -8.62 -10.23 14.70
C PHE A 10 -9.96 -9.48 14.66
N LYS A 11 -10.81 -9.71 15.67
CA LYS A 11 -12.13 -9.07 15.79
C LYS A 11 -12.06 -7.55 16.02
N LYS A 12 -10.93 -7.04 16.57
CA LYS A 12 -10.75 -5.62 16.90
C LYS A 12 -10.38 -4.74 15.71
N ILE A 13 -10.18 -5.31 14.51
CA ILE A 13 -9.88 -4.56 13.30
C ILE A 13 -10.79 -4.95 12.16
N LYS A 14 -11.02 -3.98 11.26
CA LYS A 14 -11.59 -4.24 9.94
C LYS A 14 -10.60 -3.77 8.88
N HIS A 15 -10.35 -4.59 7.87
CA HIS A 15 -9.43 -4.25 6.77
C HIS A 15 -9.97 -4.73 5.44
N CYS A 16 -9.50 -4.13 4.36
CA CYS A 16 -9.82 -4.57 3.00
C CYS A 16 -8.81 -4.03 1.99
N PHE A 17 -8.41 -4.87 1.04
CA PHE A 17 -7.77 -4.47 -0.21
C PHE A 17 -8.85 -4.41 -1.29
N PHE A 18 -9.23 -3.21 -1.72
CA PHE A 18 -10.28 -3.04 -2.71
C PHE A 18 -9.76 -3.27 -4.13
N SER A 19 -10.58 -3.95 -4.94
CA SER A 19 -10.36 -4.01 -6.39
C SER A 19 -10.83 -2.71 -7.06
N ARG A 20 -10.61 -2.61 -8.38
CA ARG A 20 -11.16 -1.52 -9.20
C ARG A 20 -12.66 -1.64 -9.53
N LYS A 21 -13.34 -2.70 -9.05
CA LYS A 21 -14.74 -3.01 -9.37
C LYS A 21 -15.72 -2.24 -8.50
N ASN A 22 -16.97 -2.08 -8.99
CA ASN A 22 -18.12 -1.54 -8.26
C ASN A 22 -17.99 -0.06 -7.88
N GLY A 23 -17.37 0.75 -8.75
CA GLY A 23 -17.27 2.19 -8.58
C GLY A 23 -18.05 2.98 -9.63
N PHE A 24 -17.87 4.29 -9.60
CA PHE A 24 -18.62 5.26 -10.39
C PHE A 24 -17.81 5.92 -11.51
N SER A 25 -16.51 5.71 -11.54
CA SER A 25 -15.63 6.26 -12.58
C SER A 25 -15.82 5.54 -13.91
N LYS A 26 -15.60 6.26 -15.03
CA LYS A 26 -15.76 5.76 -16.40
C LYS A 26 -14.41 5.71 -17.15
N GLY A 27 -14.42 5.18 -18.36
CA GLY A 27 -13.26 5.12 -19.24
C GLY A 27 -12.03 4.50 -18.60
N LEU A 28 -10.89 5.17 -18.69
CA LEU A 28 -9.60 4.78 -18.13
C LEU A 28 -9.67 4.43 -16.63
N TYR A 29 -10.55 5.10 -15.90
CA TYR A 29 -10.72 4.99 -14.44
C TYR A 29 -11.81 4.01 -14.01
N LYS A 30 -12.44 3.28 -14.95
CA LYS A 30 -13.54 2.32 -14.65
C LYS A 30 -13.04 1.23 -13.70
N SER A 31 -13.62 1.11 -12.52
CA SER A 31 -14.76 1.85 -12.00
C SER A 31 -14.47 2.50 -10.63
N LEU A 32 -13.77 1.82 -9.69
CA LEU A 32 -13.53 2.25 -8.32
C LEU A 32 -12.17 2.96 -8.18
N ASN A 33 -11.98 4.04 -8.96
CA ASN A 33 -10.80 4.88 -8.81
C ASN A 33 -10.92 5.76 -7.56
N CYS A 34 -9.94 5.65 -6.65
CA CYS A 34 -9.84 6.45 -5.43
C CYS A 34 -8.68 7.46 -5.48
N GLY A 35 -8.03 7.59 -6.63
CA GLY A 35 -6.88 8.47 -6.82
C GLY A 35 -7.25 9.94 -6.86
N ILE A 36 -7.27 10.64 -5.72
CA ILE A 36 -7.61 12.07 -5.60
C ILE A 36 -6.73 12.96 -6.50
N GLY A 37 -5.49 12.54 -6.79
CA GLY A 37 -4.57 13.25 -7.69
C GLY A 37 -4.62 12.76 -9.15
N SER A 38 -5.61 11.96 -9.56
CA SER A 38 -5.81 11.59 -10.96
C SER A 38 -6.61 12.65 -11.72
N LYS A 39 -6.57 12.60 -13.06
CA LYS A 39 -7.39 13.46 -13.94
C LYS A 39 -8.85 13.00 -14.06
N ASP A 40 -9.28 12.03 -13.25
CA ASP A 40 -10.68 11.58 -13.17
C ASP A 40 -11.60 12.68 -12.61
N GLY A 41 -12.87 12.62 -12.94
CA GLY A 41 -13.87 13.55 -12.43
C GLY A 41 -13.96 13.54 -10.91
N LYS A 42 -13.73 14.68 -10.25
CA LYS A 42 -13.76 14.84 -8.79
C LYS A 42 -15.03 14.25 -8.15
N LYS A 43 -16.20 14.44 -8.80
CA LYS A 43 -17.51 13.92 -8.37
C LYS A 43 -17.50 12.38 -8.30
N ASN A 44 -16.89 11.71 -9.27
CA ASN A 44 -16.79 10.24 -9.31
C ASN A 44 -15.87 9.73 -8.22
N ILE A 45 -14.70 10.36 -8.03
CA ILE A 45 -13.76 10.01 -6.96
C ILE A 45 -14.43 10.15 -5.58
N LEU A 46 -15.19 11.23 -5.36
CA LEU A 46 -15.92 11.45 -4.11
C LEU A 46 -17.00 10.39 -3.88
N LYS A 47 -17.73 9.98 -4.92
CA LYS A 47 -18.69 8.86 -4.84
C LYS A 47 -17.98 7.54 -4.51
N ASN A 48 -16.83 7.26 -5.13
CA ASN A 48 -16.03 6.07 -4.85
C ASN A 48 -15.55 6.04 -3.38
N ILE A 49 -15.01 7.15 -2.89
CA ILE A 49 -14.56 7.26 -1.49
C ILE A 49 -15.73 7.09 -0.52
N ASN A 50 -16.89 7.67 -0.82
CA ASN A 50 -18.09 7.51 0.02
C ASN A 50 -18.57 6.05 0.04
N TYR A 51 -18.60 5.38 -1.12
CA TYR A 51 -18.92 3.96 -1.22
C TYR A 51 -17.99 3.11 -0.34
N ILE A 52 -16.70 3.35 -0.42
CA ILE A 52 -15.69 2.64 0.38
C ILE A 52 -15.86 2.93 1.87
N SER A 53 -16.10 4.18 2.25
CA SER A 53 -16.33 4.56 3.65
C SER A 53 -17.53 3.82 4.25
N LYS A 54 -18.64 3.70 3.48
CA LYS A 54 -19.81 2.90 3.87
C LYS A 54 -19.44 1.41 4.04
N LYS A 55 -18.67 0.82 3.12
CA LYS A 55 -18.21 -0.59 3.22
C LYS A 55 -17.30 -0.84 4.43
N MET A 56 -16.57 0.17 4.86
CA MET A 56 -15.70 0.12 6.03
C MET A 56 -16.42 0.57 7.32
N PHE A 57 -17.72 0.90 7.27
CA PHE A 57 -18.51 1.39 8.40
C PHE A 57 -17.85 2.58 9.10
N VAL A 58 -17.45 3.57 8.31
CA VAL A 58 -16.80 4.79 8.79
C VAL A 58 -17.38 6.00 8.05
N LYS A 59 -17.55 7.12 8.78
CA LYS A 59 -17.93 8.39 8.14
C LYS A 59 -16.80 8.84 7.20
N LYS A 60 -17.15 9.45 6.06
CA LYS A 60 -16.18 9.88 5.03
C LYS A 60 -15.06 10.77 5.61
N ASN A 61 -15.39 11.70 6.52
CA ASN A 61 -14.41 12.57 7.17
C ASN A 61 -13.54 11.85 8.24
N LYS A 62 -13.77 10.58 8.49
CA LYS A 62 -12.95 9.71 9.35
C LYS A 62 -12.11 8.71 8.56
N LEU A 63 -12.20 8.72 7.23
CA LEU A 63 -11.26 8.01 6.35
C LEU A 63 -10.07 8.92 6.03
N ILE A 64 -8.93 8.58 6.58
CA ILE A 64 -7.71 9.36 6.50
C ILE A 64 -6.85 8.83 5.34
N LEU A 65 -6.58 9.71 4.39
CA LEU A 65 -5.68 9.46 3.26
C LEU A 65 -4.45 10.37 3.36
N MET A 66 -3.34 9.92 2.80
CA MET A 66 -2.11 10.68 2.75
C MET A 66 -1.75 11.09 1.33
N LYS A 67 -1.09 12.23 1.16
CA LYS A 67 -0.38 12.59 -0.07
C LYS A 67 0.93 11.81 -0.09
N GLN A 68 0.96 10.75 -0.88
CA GLN A 68 2.10 9.84 -1.01
C GLN A 68 3.14 10.43 -1.96
N THR A 69 4.41 10.41 -1.57
CA THR A 69 5.53 11.02 -2.29
C THR A 69 6.70 10.05 -2.52
N HIS A 70 6.49 8.76 -2.22
CA HIS A 70 7.51 7.70 -2.25
C HIS A 70 8.66 7.97 -1.26
N SER A 71 8.35 8.64 -0.16
CA SER A 71 9.28 8.94 0.94
C SER A 71 9.39 7.78 1.95
N SER A 72 10.22 7.98 2.97
CA SER A 72 10.28 7.11 4.16
C SER A 72 9.59 7.72 5.38
N LYS A 73 8.75 8.76 5.19
CA LYS A 73 8.08 9.48 6.25
C LYS A 73 6.88 8.71 6.79
N VAL A 74 6.77 8.65 8.13
CA VAL A 74 5.68 8.00 8.86
C VAL A 74 5.04 9.00 9.81
N ILE A 75 3.71 9.12 9.77
CA ILE A 75 2.96 10.01 10.66
C ILE A 75 2.02 9.19 11.55
N GLU A 76 2.00 9.49 12.84
CA GLU A 76 0.98 9.02 13.76
C GLU A 76 -0.24 9.93 13.70
N ILE A 77 -1.41 9.34 13.44
CA ILE A 77 -2.69 10.03 13.41
C ILE A 77 -3.31 9.96 14.79
N LYS A 78 -3.57 11.15 15.36
CA LYS A 78 -4.15 11.37 16.68
C LYS A 78 -5.47 12.15 16.56
N LYS A 79 -6.23 12.27 17.64
CA LYS A 79 -7.49 13.03 17.66
C LYS A 79 -7.33 14.50 17.27
N ASN A 80 -6.18 15.10 17.54
CA ASN A 80 -5.89 16.51 17.28
C ASN A 80 -5.26 16.82 15.92
N ASN A 81 -4.94 15.80 15.09
CA ASN A 81 -4.27 16.03 13.80
C ASN A 81 -4.91 15.34 12.60
N TYR A 82 -5.94 14.51 12.78
CA TYR A 82 -6.51 13.71 11.67
C TYR A 82 -7.18 14.55 10.57
N ASN A 83 -7.56 15.80 10.86
CA ASN A 83 -8.17 16.72 9.89
C ASN A 83 -7.11 17.48 9.05
N ARG A 84 -5.83 17.34 9.35
CA ARG A 84 -4.75 18.03 8.65
C ARG A 84 -4.38 17.33 7.36
N LYS A 85 -3.80 18.08 6.42
CA LYS A 85 -3.20 17.51 5.20
C LYS A 85 -1.96 16.71 5.58
N ILE A 86 -1.96 15.42 5.22
CA ILE A 86 -0.92 14.48 5.62
C ILE A 86 -0.01 14.20 4.41
N ASN A 87 1.25 14.63 4.48
CA ASN A 87 2.28 14.32 3.48
C ASN A 87 3.19 13.23 4.07
N SER A 88 2.98 11.98 3.68
CA SER A 88 3.74 10.80 4.14
C SER A 88 3.49 9.60 3.25
N ASP A 89 4.23 8.54 3.46
CA ASP A 89 4.02 7.24 2.79
C ASP A 89 3.64 6.12 3.78
N ALA A 90 3.55 6.44 5.07
CA ALA A 90 2.92 5.59 6.06
C ALA A 90 2.18 6.41 7.11
N ILE A 91 1.06 5.88 7.58
CA ILE A 91 0.28 6.41 8.68
C ILE A 91 -0.10 5.29 9.64
N ILE A 92 -0.05 5.59 10.94
CA ILE A 92 -0.45 4.67 12.01
C ILE A 92 -1.39 5.37 12.97
N THR A 93 -2.23 4.64 13.71
CA THR A 93 -3.12 5.20 14.73
C THR A 93 -3.50 4.19 15.80
N LYS A 94 -3.78 4.68 17.01
CA LYS A 94 -4.50 4.00 18.12
C LYS A 94 -5.95 4.46 18.23
N VAL A 95 -6.36 5.43 17.42
CA VAL A 95 -7.68 6.06 17.58
C VAL A 95 -8.76 5.19 16.94
N LYS A 96 -9.67 4.67 17.77
CA LYS A 96 -10.86 3.96 17.31
C LYS A 96 -11.77 4.89 16.51
N GLY A 97 -12.50 4.32 15.55
CA GLY A 97 -13.40 5.07 14.69
C GLY A 97 -12.72 5.80 13.52
N LEU A 98 -11.38 5.90 13.46
CA LEU A 98 -10.66 6.33 12.29
C LEU A 98 -10.33 5.13 11.39
N ALA A 99 -10.43 5.35 10.08
CA ALA A 99 -9.92 4.41 9.07
C ALA A 99 -8.72 5.03 8.37
N LEU A 100 -7.67 4.26 8.18
CA LEU A 100 -6.47 4.65 7.44
C LEU A 100 -6.48 4.01 6.07
N GLY A 101 -6.19 4.79 5.02
CA GLY A 101 -6.16 4.31 3.64
C GLY A 101 -4.87 4.63 2.91
N VAL A 102 -4.45 3.71 2.04
CA VAL A 102 -3.32 3.85 1.13
C VAL A 102 -3.74 3.59 -0.31
N LEU A 103 -3.29 4.42 -1.24
CA LEU A 103 -3.61 4.36 -2.65
C LEU A 103 -2.44 3.73 -3.43
N THR A 104 -2.73 2.76 -4.29
CA THR A 104 -1.70 2.10 -5.10
C THR A 104 -2.17 1.77 -6.51
N ALA A 105 -1.21 1.76 -7.44
CA ALA A 105 -1.26 1.11 -8.73
C ALA A 105 0.16 0.58 -8.98
N ASP A 106 0.39 -0.70 -8.68
CA ASP A 106 1.66 -1.44 -8.72
C ASP A 106 2.53 -1.38 -7.47
N CYS A 107 2.63 -0.23 -6.77
CA CYS A 107 3.34 -0.17 -5.50
C CYS A 107 2.70 -1.11 -4.47
N VAL A 108 3.48 -1.59 -3.51
CA VAL A 108 3.02 -2.51 -2.47
C VAL A 108 2.22 -1.74 -1.41
N PRO A 109 0.91 -2.00 -1.24
CA PRO A 109 0.17 -1.57 -0.06
C PRO A 109 0.42 -2.57 1.06
N ILE A 110 0.73 -2.07 2.27
CA ILE A 110 0.86 -2.91 3.45
C ILE A 110 -0.14 -2.43 4.48
N ILE A 111 -0.92 -3.36 5.01
CA ILE A 111 -1.73 -3.16 6.21
C ILE A 111 -0.96 -3.77 7.37
N ILE A 112 -0.77 -3.01 8.45
CA ILE A 112 -0.03 -3.44 9.63
C ILE A 112 -0.89 -3.29 10.88
N TYR A 113 -0.78 -4.25 11.80
CA TYR A 113 -1.50 -4.28 13.07
C TYR A 113 -0.60 -4.77 14.19
N ASP A 114 -0.44 -3.97 15.24
CA ASP A 114 0.11 -4.41 16.51
C ASP A 114 -1.05 -4.83 17.42
N PHE A 115 -1.17 -6.15 17.58
CA PHE A 115 -2.27 -6.76 18.34
C PHE A 115 -2.25 -6.40 19.82
N LYS A 116 -1.08 -6.36 20.45
CA LYS A 116 -0.94 -6.09 21.88
C LYS A 116 -1.29 -4.65 22.24
N ASN A 117 -0.98 -3.72 21.32
CA ASN A 117 -1.12 -2.28 21.61
C ASN A 117 -2.24 -1.62 20.83
N GLU A 118 -3.04 -2.39 20.09
CA GLU A 118 -4.15 -1.90 19.26
C GLU A 118 -3.72 -0.74 18.34
N ILE A 119 -2.58 -0.91 17.63
CA ILE A 119 -2.11 0.06 16.64
C ILE A 119 -2.34 -0.49 15.24
N VAL A 120 -3.07 0.25 14.41
CA VAL A 120 -3.21 -0.07 12.98
C VAL A 120 -2.43 0.91 12.13
N GLY A 121 -2.04 0.48 10.93
CA GLY A 121 -1.38 1.36 9.97
C GLY A 121 -1.53 0.92 8.53
N CYS A 122 -1.32 1.87 7.64
CA CYS A 122 -1.17 1.67 6.20
C CYS A 122 0.18 2.20 5.73
N ILE A 123 0.87 1.44 4.86
CA ILE A 123 2.15 1.80 4.29
C ILE A 123 2.07 1.73 2.76
N HIS A 124 2.52 2.78 2.10
CA HIS A 124 2.81 2.80 0.68
C HIS A 124 4.28 2.45 0.44
N ALA A 125 4.53 1.22 0.02
CA ALA A 125 5.88 0.76 -0.25
C ALA A 125 6.12 0.62 -1.77
N GLY A 126 6.25 1.75 -2.46
CA GLY A 126 6.88 1.81 -3.76
C GLY A 126 8.39 1.52 -3.62
N TRP A 127 9.08 1.19 -4.72
CA TRP A 127 10.50 0.80 -4.65
C TRP A 127 11.38 1.87 -3.97
N LYS A 128 11.14 3.18 -4.24
CA LYS A 128 11.90 4.28 -3.61
C LYS A 128 11.71 4.29 -2.10
N GLY A 129 10.46 4.30 -1.63
CA GLY A 129 10.14 4.28 -0.19
C GLY A 129 10.65 3.02 0.51
N ALA A 130 10.46 1.84 -0.09
CA ALA A 130 10.98 0.57 0.43
C ALA A 130 12.50 0.57 0.52
N PHE A 131 13.19 1.06 -0.52
CA PHE A 131 14.64 1.22 -0.54
C PHE A 131 15.15 2.23 0.49
N SER A 132 14.42 3.33 0.72
CA SER A 132 14.75 4.38 1.69
C SER A 132 14.34 4.06 3.13
N GLY A 133 13.68 2.91 3.37
CA GLY A 133 13.43 2.40 4.72
C GLY A 133 12.06 2.71 5.31
N ILE A 134 11.02 2.99 4.51
CA ILE A 134 9.65 3.25 5.00
C ILE A 134 9.14 2.15 5.94
N ILE A 135 9.47 0.89 5.65
CA ILE A 135 9.06 -0.28 6.45
C ILE A 135 9.73 -0.20 7.83
N LYS A 136 11.07 -0.05 7.86
CA LYS A 136 11.84 0.07 9.10
C LYS A 136 11.33 1.23 9.95
N ASN A 137 11.14 2.39 9.33
CA ASN A 137 10.66 3.59 10.04
C ASN A 137 9.28 3.38 10.64
N THR A 138 8.36 2.70 9.91
CA THR A 138 7.00 2.42 10.42
C THR A 138 7.04 1.45 11.59
N VAL A 139 7.73 0.32 11.46
CA VAL A 139 7.83 -0.68 12.52
C VAL A 139 8.52 -0.10 13.76
N ASN A 140 9.62 0.66 13.58
CA ASN A 140 10.30 1.32 14.69
C ASN A 140 9.41 2.36 15.38
N LYS A 141 8.60 3.13 14.61
CA LYS A 141 7.64 4.07 15.19
C LYS A 141 6.59 3.35 16.04
N ILE A 142 6.06 2.20 15.58
CA ILE A 142 5.13 1.38 16.37
C ILE A 142 5.82 0.90 17.65
N LYS A 143 7.04 0.33 17.54
CA LYS A 143 7.80 -0.18 18.69
C LYS A 143 8.14 0.89 19.73
N LYS A 144 8.36 2.13 19.30
CA LYS A 144 8.61 3.28 20.21
C LYS A 144 7.37 3.71 21.00
N LEU A 145 6.17 3.36 20.55
CA LEU A 145 4.94 3.70 21.26
C LEU A 145 4.65 2.76 22.43
N ASN A 146 5.19 1.55 22.40
CA ASN A 146 5.10 0.55 23.46
C ASN A 146 6.18 -0.53 23.28
N SER A 147 6.63 -1.14 24.39
CA SER A 147 7.71 -2.14 24.39
C SER A 147 7.23 -3.55 24.02
N ASN A 148 6.05 -3.97 24.47
CA ASN A 148 5.53 -5.33 24.21
C ASN A 148 4.71 -5.36 22.91
N ASN A 149 5.39 -5.54 21.78
CA ASN A 149 4.74 -5.54 20.46
C ASN A 149 4.52 -6.97 19.93
N GLN A 150 3.36 -7.19 19.31
CA GLN A 150 3.10 -8.36 18.48
C GLN A 150 2.51 -7.90 17.14
N ILE A 151 3.40 -7.71 16.16
CA ILE A 151 3.07 -7.02 14.91
C ILE A 151 2.78 -8.04 13.80
N PHE A 152 1.64 -7.85 13.15
CA PHE A 152 1.20 -8.57 11.96
C PHE A 152 1.13 -7.59 10.79
N ALA A 153 1.52 -8.03 9.60
CA ALA A 153 1.39 -7.25 8.39
C ALA A 153 0.85 -8.10 7.24
N SER A 154 0.01 -7.52 6.41
CA SER A 154 -0.44 -8.12 5.17
C SER A 154 0.03 -7.28 3.98
N ILE A 155 0.73 -7.94 3.06
CA ILE A 155 1.15 -7.38 1.78
C ILE A 155 0.02 -7.57 0.78
N GLY A 156 -0.55 -6.47 0.31
CA GLY A 156 -1.66 -6.47 -0.64
C GLY A 156 -1.24 -6.67 -2.10
N PRO A 157 -2.23 -6.60 -3.01
CA PRO A 157 -2.00 -6.69 -4.45
C PRO A 157 -1.01 -5.62 -4.93
N CYS A 158 -0.01 -6.03 -5.68
CA CYS A 158 1.04 -5.16 -6.23
C CYS A 158 1.59 -5.77 -7.52
N ILE A 159 2.47 -5.06 -8.21
CA ILE A 159 3.11 -5.59 -9.42
C ILE A 159 3.88 -6.88 -9.12
N GLY A 160 3.64 -7.90 -9.91
CA GLY A 160 4.29 -9.21 -9.78
C GLY A 160 5.75 -9.18 -10.26
N HIS A 161 6.56 -10.10 -9.74
CA HIS A 161 7.98 -10.23 -10.12
C HIS A 161 8.18 -10.32 -11.64
N LYS A 162 7.42 -11.19 -12.32
CA LYS A 162 7.53 -11.40 -13.78
C LYS A 162 7.00 -10.21 -14.60
N SER A 163 6.36 -9.23 -13.98
CA SER A 163 5.80 -8.03 -14.62
C SER A 163 6.61 -6.76 -14.34
N TYR A 164 7.56 -6.80 -13.39
CA TYR A 164 8.32 -5.62 -12.98
C TYR A 164 9.71 -5.58 -13.61
N GLU A 165 9.74 -5.23 -14.89
CA GLU A 165 10.98 -4.97 -15.60
C GLU A 165 11.65 -3.68 -15.14
N VAL A 166 12.97 -3.73 -14.91
CA VAL A 166 13.82 -2.60 -14.50
C VAL A 166 15.11 -2.62 -15.32
N ASP A 167 15.74 -1.45 -15.49
CA ASP A 167 17.02 -1.33 -16.17
C ASP A 167 18.22 -1.74 -15.30
N LEU A 168 19.40 -1.78 -15.90
CA LEU A 168 20.64 -2.15 -15.22
C LEU A 168 21.08 -1.10 -14.20
N ASN A 169 20.75 0.19 -14.39
CA ASN A 169 21.09 1.24 -13.43
C ASN A 169 20.29 1.05 -12.13
N PHE A 170 19.01 0.71 -12.26
CA PHE A 170 18.18 0.33 -11.11
C PHE A 170 18.79 -0.87 -10.36
N TYR A 171 19.20 -1.91 -11.07
CA TYR A 171 19.83 -3.09 -10.48
C TYR A 171 21.13 -2.73 -9.75
N LYS A 172 22.04 -2.01 -10.42
CA LYS A 172 23.32 -1.52 -9.85
C LYS A 172 23.08 -0.73 -8.57
N LYS A 173 22.09 0.17 -8.55
CA LYS A 173 21.71 0.97 -7.36
C LYS A 173 21.40 0.08 -6.16
N PHE A 174 20.67 -1.01 -6.35
CA PHE A 174 20.36 -1.96 -5.27
C PHE A 174 21.60 -2.74 -4.81
N LEU A 175 22.46 -3.15 -5.72
CA LEU A 175 23.71 -3.86 -5.39
C LEU A 175 24.70 -2.97 -4.62
N ASN A 176 24.83 -1.70 -5.01
CA ASN A 176 25.69 -0.73 -4.32
C ASN A 176 25.26 -0.52 -2.86
N LYS A 177 23.96 -0.60 -2.57
CA LYS A 177 23.46 -0.55 -1.19
C LYS A 177 23.77 -1.83 -0.41
N SER A 178 23.68 -2.98 -1.05
CA SER A 178 24.06 -4.28 -0.49
C SER A 178 24.06 -5.35 -1.59
N ARG A 179 25.16 -6.12 -1.73
CA ARG A 179 25.25 -7.27 -2.65
C ARG A 179 24.19 -8.34 -2.38
N LYS A 180 23.70 -8.46 -1.11
CA LYS A 180 22.60 -9.36 -0.72
C LYS A 180 21.29 -9.06 -1.48
N ASN A 181 21.11 -7.86 -2.02
CA ASN A 181 19.93 -7.48 -2.80
C ASN A 181 19.85 -8.20 -4.17
N LYS A 182 20.94 -8.87 -4.65
CA LYS A 182 20.93 -9.67 -5.87
C LYS A 182 19.78 -10.70 -5.89
N LYS A 183 19.42 -11.27 -4.73
CA LYS A 183 18.35 -12.27 -4.58
C LYS A 183 16.94 -11.80 -4.97
N TYR A 184 16.73 -10.50 -5.12
CA TYR A 184 15.45 -9.91 -5.52
C TYR A 184 15.32 -9.69 -7.03
N PHE A 185 16.35 -10.04 -7.78
CA PHE A 185 16.41 -9.84 -9.22
C PHE A 185 16.60 -11.17 -9.95
N SER A 186 15.89 -11.31 -11.08
CA SER A 186 16.15 -12.40 -12.03
C SER A 186 16.49 -11.81 -13.40
N HIS A 187 17.08 -12.64 -14.26
CA HIS A 187 17.42 -12.28 -15.62
C HIS A 187 16.16 -11.99 -16.44
N LYS A 188 16.19 -11.00 -17.30
CA LYS A 188 15.18 -10.75 -18.33
C LYS A 188 15.81 -10.80 -19.72
N ASN A 189 16.81 -9.94 -19.96
CA ASN A 189 17.66 -9.90 -21.16
C ASN A 189 18.95 -9.11 -20.87
N LYS A 190 19.77 -8.85 -21.91
CA LYS A 190 21.05 -8.12 -21.75
C LYS A 190 20.91 -6.78 -21.02
N ASN A 191 19.81 -6.03 -21.25
CA ASN A 191 19.63 -4.66 -20.76
C ASN A 191 18.64 -4.54 -19.59
N LYS A 192 17.95 -5.62 -19.20
CA LYS A 192 16.86 -5.56 -18.21
C LYS A 192 16.91 -6.73 -17.22
N LYS A 193 16.45 -6.46 -16.01
CA LYS A 193 16.19 -7.43 -14.96
C LYS A 193 14.70 -7.41 -14.58
N LEU A 194 14.25 -8.48 -13.91
CA LEU A 194 12.94 -8.53 -13.26
C LEU A 194 13.15 -8.33 -11.77
N PHE A 195 12.43 -7.39 -11.17
CA PHE A 195 12.55 -7.06 -9.75
C PHE A 195 11.38 -7.59 -8.92
N ASN A 196 11.66 -8.33 -7.86
CA ASN A 196 10.67 -8.84 -6.93
C ASN A 196 10.47 -7.87 -5.77
N LEU A 197 9.69 -6.79 -6.01
CA LEU A 197 9.37 -5.79 -4.99
C LEU A 197 8.63 -6.41 -3.80
N ARG A 198 7.68 -7.34 -4.04
CA ARG A 198 6.93 -8.04 -2.99
C ARG A 198 7.86 -8.78 -2.04
N LYS A 199 8.78 -9.57 -2.59
CA LYS A 199 9.77 -10.31 -1.78
C LYS A 199 10.69 -9.36 -1.03
N PHE A 200 11.17 -8.28 -1.67
CA PHE A 200 12.00 -7.27 -1.02
C PHE A 200 11.30 -6.67 0.21
N VAL A 201 10.02 -6.29 0.06
CA VAL A 201 9.19 -5.75 1.14
C VAL A 201 8.94 -6.78 2.24
N ALA A 202 8.62 -8.03 1.87
CA ALA A 202 8.37 -9.12 2.82
C ALA A 202 9.60 -9.41 3.67
N ASP A 203 10.79 -9.55 3.04
CA ASP A 203 12.04 -9.80 3.76
C ASP A 203 12.34 -8.65 4.76
N LYS A 204 12.08 -7.38 4.38
CA LYS A 204 12.25 -6.24 5.30
C LYS A 204 11.31 -6.26 6.50
N LEU A 205 10.10 -6.76 6.35
CA LEU A 205 9.16 -6.96 7.47
C LEU A 205 9.62 -8.11 8.38
N ILE A 206 10.02 -9.23 7.78
CA ILE A 206 10.50 -10.43 8.51
C ILE A 206 11.78 -10.13 9.31
N GLU A 207 12.74 -9.40 8.70
CA GLU A 207 13.97 -8.92 9.38
C GLU A 207 13.65 -8.11 10.66
N LEU A 208 12.48 -7.46 10.71
CA LEU A 208 12.00 -6.68 11.86
C LEU A 208 11.11 -7.49 12.83
N LYS A 209 11.05 -8.81 12.66
CA LYS A 209 10.24 -9.76 13.47
C LYS A 209 8.72 -9.52 13.33
N VAL A 210 8.26 -9.04 12.17
CA VAL A 210 6.84 -8.89 11.86
C VAL A 210 6.31 -10.19 11.26
N LYS A 211 5.14 -10.66 11.70
CA LYS A 211 4.44 -11.81 11.10
C LYS A 211 3.74 -11.36 9.82
N VAL A 212 4.09 -11.95 8.68
CA VAL A 212 3.67 -11.48 7.34
C VAL A 212 2.79 -12.52 6.65
N ASP A 213 1.72 -12.05 6.00
CA ASP A 213 1.00 -12.80 4.98
C ASP A 213 0.84 -11.99 3.68
N HIS A 214 0.26 -12.62 2.67
CA HIS A 214 0.16 -12.06 1.33
C HIS A 214 -1.23 -12.25 0.73
N VAL A 215 -1.80 -11.16 0.22
CA VAL A 215 -2.90 -11.19 -0.76
C VAL A 215 -2.25 -11.16 -2.14
N ASN A 216 -1.92 -12.35 -2.66
CA ASN A 216 -0.95 -12.53 -3.74
C ASN A 216 -1.56 -12.38 -5.14
N TYR A 217 -1.81 -11.13 -5.58
CA TYR A 217 -2.24 -10.80 -6.95
C TYR A 217 -1.21 -9.90 -7.64
N ASP A 218 -1.03 -10.10 -8.95
CA ASP A 218 -0.21 -9.25 -9.82
C ASP A 218 -1.11 -8.17 -10.47
N THR A 219 -0.98 -6.93 -10.02
CA THR A 219 -1.80 -5.81 -10.51
C THR A 219 -1.62 -5.54 -12.00
N PHE A 220 -0.45 -5.84 -12.57
CA PHE A 220 -0.20 -5.69 -14.00
C PHE A 220 -0.98 -6.72 -14.83
N ARG A 221 -1.04 -7.99 -14.40
CA ARG A 221 -1.72 -9.07 -15.12
C ARG A 221 -3.23 -9.04 -14.90
N GLU A 222 -3.66 -8.78 -13.68
CA GLU A 222 -5.05 -8.79 -13.24
C GLU A 222 -5.83 -7.51 -13.63
N LYS A 223 -5.91 -7.24 -14.95
CA LYS A 223 -6.50 -6.00 -15.51
C LYS A 223 -7.95 -5.75 -15.09
N THR A 224 -8.72 -6.80 -14.86
CA THR A 224 -10.13 -6.74 -14.44
C THR A 224 -10.29 -6.37 -12.97
N ASN A 225 -9.27 -6.65 -12.15
CA ASN A 225 -9.31 -6.46 -10.71
C ASN A 225 -8.54 -5.22 -10.23
N PHE A 226 -7.50 -4.81 -10.94
CA PHE A 226 -6.61 -3.75 -10.44
C PHE A 226 -6.21 -2.73 -11.50
N PHE A 227 -6.02 -1.49 -11.07
CA PHE A 227 -5.28 -0.48 -11.81
C PHE A 227 -3.78 -0.79 -11.76
N SER A 228 -3.05 -0.42 -12.83
CA SER A 228 -1.61 -0.61 -12.91
C SER A 228 -0.96 0.53 -13.66
N TYR A 229 -0.03 1.22 -13.00
CA TYR A 229 0.81 2.25 -13.61
C TYR A 229 1.67 1.69 -14.76
N ARG A 230 2.29 0.52 -14.54
CA ARG A 230 3.11 -0.14 -15.57
C ARG A 230 2.31 -0.49 -16.81
N ARG A 231 1.08 -0.94 -16.66
CA ARG A 231 0.18 -1.22 -17.77
C ARG A 231 -0.22 0.06 -18.50
N SER A 232 -0.54 1.10 -17.76
CA SER A 232 -0.85 2.43 -18.32
C SER A 232 0.31 2.98 -19.15
N CYS A 233 1.54 2.91 -18.65
CA CYS A 233 2.74 3.30 -19.41
C CYS A 233 2.92 2.47 -20.70
N LYS A 234 2.72 1.14 -20.63
CA LYS A 234 2.81 0.28 -21.83
C LYS A 234 1.74 0.60 -22.88
N LEU A 235 0.56 1.03 -22.44
CA LEU A 235 -0.55 1.43 -23.30
C LEU A 235 -0.50 2.93 -23.68
N LYS A 236 0.56 3.63 -23.35
CA LYS A 236 0.75 5.07 -23.61
C LYS A 236 -0.42 5.96 -23.11
N GLN A 237 -1.06 5.55 -22.00
CA GLN A 237 -2.16 6.31 -21.40
C GLN A 237 -1.60 7.51 -20.64
N ASN A 238 -2.31 8.63 -20.67
CA ASN A 238 -1.88 9.90 -20.06
C ASN A 238 -2.13 10.00 -18.55
N ASP A 239 -2.82 9.01 -17.96
CA ASP A 239 -3.03 8.87 -16.51
C ASP A 239 -3.50 7.42 -16.16
N TYR A 240 -3.77 7.16 -14.88
CA TYR A 240 -4.22 5.86 -14.38
C TYR A 240 -5.02 5.98 -13.08
N GLY A 241 -5.95 5.05 -12.87
CA GLY A 241 -6.66 4.92 -11.60
C GLY A 241 -5.80 4.33 -10.50
N ARG A 242 -6.26 4.47 -9.24
CA ARG A 242 -5.60 3.90 -8.05
C ARG A 242 -6.59 3.11 -7.22
N CYS A 243 -6.22 1.89 -6.86
CA CYS A 243 -6.93 1.09 -5.87
C CYS A 243 -6.61 1.61 -4.46
N ILE A 244 -7.50 1.31 -3.52
CA ILE A 244 -7.31 1.66 -2.11
C ILE A 244 -7.22 0.42 -1.24
N SER A 245 -6.37 0.48 -0.21
CA SER A 245 -6.32 -0.51 0.86
C SER A 245 -6.55 0.19 2.18
N ILE A 246 -7.39 -0.39 3.05
CA ILE A 246 -7.87 0.30 4.26
C ILE A 246 -7.80 -0.62 5.47
N VAL A 247 -7.51 -0.01 6.62
CA VAL A 247 -7.66 -0.63 7.94
C VAL A 247 -8.25 0.36 8.94
N ARG A 248 -9.05 -0.16 9.89
CA ARG A 248 -9.53 0.59 11.06
C ARG A 248 -9.55 -0.27 12.31
N LEU A 249 -9.44 0.37 13.48
CA LEU A 249 -9.82 -0.21 14.78
C LEU A 249 -11.35 -0.13 14.96
N ILE A 250 -11.91 -1.17 15.58
CA ILE A 250 -13.33 -1.26 15.93
C ILE A 250 -13.50 -0.85 17.40
#